data_3b154831d5d2c63fb8ee37c1214db4fd
#
_entry.id   3b154831d5d2c63fb8ee37c1214db4fd
#
_cell.length_a   1.000
_cell.length_b   1.000
_cell.length_c   1.000
_cell.angle_alpha   90.00
_cell.angle_beta   90.00
_cell.angle_gamma   90.00
#
_symmetry.space_group_name_H-M   'P 1'
#
loop_
_entity.id
_entity.type
_entity.pdbx_description
1 polymer ?
#
loop_
_entity_poly.entity_id
_entity_poly.type
_entity_poly.pdbx_seq_one_letter_code
_entity_poly.pdbx_strand_id
1 'polypeptide(L)'
;LPFFIYFEFNEIKKFNFNLRKVFFFTLILGSVFGMANILQQVSLLYTDIANSAVFTVLYVVIVPLISYFIFSIKIHPSIWPSVTLCLIGGLLLSEVKNYDVRFGDMLVIIGAFFWAFHIIFIYKVLKIFNFPIAIATFQCLIAGIFCSFPALAFETVTINLISKEITELLYAGILSSGVAFMLQAYAQRVLSPASVAIIFSLEGVFASIFGWILLNQFLSEIKVFGIMIILLAVIFSQLIPIYGKKNYGRI
;
A
#
# COMPACT_ATOMS: atom_id res chain seq x y z
N LEU A 1 13.82 4.91 11.81
CA LEU A 1 14.48 4.55 13.08
C LEU A 1 14.50 5.71 14.10
N PRO A 2 14.91 6.97 13.78
CA PRO A 2 14.92 8.06 14.76
C PRO A 2 13.55 8.31 15.42
N PHE A 3 12.47 8.34 14.67
CA PHE A 3 11.10 8.51 15.20
C PHE A 3 10.72 7.38 16.17
N PHE A 4 11.08 6.12 15.84
CA PHE A 4 10.84 4.99 16.73
C PHE A 4 11.56 5.17 18.07
N ILE A 5 12.86 5.52 18.04
CA ILE A 5 13.64 5.73 19.26
C ILE A 5 13.06 6.85 20.12
N TYR A 6 12.64 7.94 19.49
CA TYR A 6 12.14 9.11 20.22
C TYR A 6 10.74 8.89 20.83
N PHE A 7 9.81 8.32 20.07
CA PHE A 7 8.39 8.27 20.47
C PHE A 7 7.98 6.96 21.16
N GLU A 8 8.44 5.81 20.70
CA GLU A 8 7.91 4.52 21.15
C GLU A 8 8.90 3.64 21.92
N PHE A 9 10.19 3.84 21.79
CA PHE A 9 11.18 2.95 22.40
C PHE A 9 11.04 2.83 23.92
N ASN A 10 10.86 3.95 24.63
CA ASN A 10 10.72 3.98 26.09
C ASN A 10 9.36 3.43 26.53
N GLU A 11 8.31 3.65 25.75
CA GLU A 11 6.98 3.11 26.04
C GLU A 11 6.95 1.59 25.88
N ILE A 12 7.55 1.06 24.81
CA ILE A 12 7.64 -0.39 24.55
C ILE A 12 8.34 -1.11 25.70
N LYS A 13 9.38 -0.52 26.29
CA LYS A 13 10.09 -1.12 27.44
C LYS A 13 9.23 -1.31 28.68
N LYS A 14 8.17 -0.50 28.86
CA LYS A 14 7.24 -0.60 29.99
C LYS A 14 6.28 -1.77 29.86
N PHE A 15 6.10 -2.32 28.66
CA PHE A 15 5.17 -3.40 28.40
C PHE A 15 5.89 -4.76 28.32
N ASN A 16 5.31 -5.75 28.96
CA ASN A 16 5.82 -7.12 28.93
C ASN A 16 5.26 -7.87 27.71
N PHE A 17 5.87 -7.67 26.53
CA PHE A 17 5.50 -8.36 25.31
C PHE A 17 6.27 -9.67 25.15
N ASN A 18 5.63 -10.64 24.52
CA ASN A 18 6.34 -11.79 23.97
C ASN A 18 7.16 -11.35 22.74
N LEU A 19 8.40 -10.92 22.98
CA LEU A 19 9.32 -10.42 21.95
C LEU A 19 9.48 -11.38 20.78
N ARG A 20 9.49 -12.71 21.04
CA ARG A 20 9.57 -13.73 19.99
C ARG A 20 8.35 -13.67 19.06
N LYS A 21 7.17 -13.47 19.62
CA LYS A 21 5.93 -13.33 18.84
C LYS A 21 5.93 -12.06 18.00
N VAL A 22 6.31 -10.94 18.59
CA VAL A 22 6.40 -9.64 17.86
C VAL A 22 7.42 -9.73 16.74
N PHE A 23 8.61 -10.27 17.00
CA PHE A 23 9.64 -10.47 15.98
C PHE A 23 9.16 -11.35 14.83
N PHE A 24 8.49 -12.46 15.12
CA PHE A 24 7.95 -13.35 14.08
C PHE A 24 6.91 -12.66 13.19
N PHE A 25 5.98 -11.91 13.79
CA PHE A 25 4.98 -11.18 13.00
C PHE A 25 5.57 -10.04 12.17
N THR A 26 6.53 -9.29 12.72
CA THR A 26 7.20 -8.23 11.96
C THR A 26 8.10 -8.78 10.87
N LEU A 27 8.71 -9.96 11.07
CA LEU A 27 9.47 -10.66 10.04
C LEU A 27 8.57 -11.05 8.85
N ILE A 28 7.42 -11.68 9.13
CA ILE A 28 6.45 -12.01 8.08
C ILE A 28 5.99 -10.74 7.35
N LEU A 29 5.63 -9.70 8.10
CA LEU A 29 5.14 -8.44 7.55
C LEU A 29 6.18 -7.79 6.62
N GLY A 30 7.42 -7.68 7.06
CA GLY A 30 8.51 -7.10 6.27
C GLY A 30 8.87 -7.94 5.04
N SER A 31 8.81 -9.28 5.15
CA SER A 31 9.06 -10.17 4.00
C SER A 31 7.93 -10.08 2.96
N VAL A 32 6.67 -10.02 3.39
CA VAL A 32 5.51 -9.82 2.50
C VAL A 32 5.61 -8.46 1.80
N PHE A 33 5.98 -7.43 2.53
CA PHE A 33 6.20 -6.08 2.00
C PHE A 33 7.36 -6.05 0.99
N GLY A 34 8.49 -6.67 1.31
CA GLY A 34 9.64 -6.79 0.42
C GLY A 34 9.29 -7.54 -0.86
N MET A 35 8.56 -8.66 -0.75
CA MET A 35 8.13 -9.44 -1.92
C MET A 35 7.19 -8.63 -2.83
N ALA A 36 6.24 -7.87 -2.27
CA ALA A 36 5.37 -6.99 -3.03
C ALA A 36 6.17 -5.97 -3.86
N ASN A 37 7.18 -5.35 -3.23
CA ASN A 37 8.06 -4.38 -3.89
C ASN A 37 8.91 -5.04 -5.00
N ILE A 38 9.53 -6.20 -4.73
CA ILE A 38 10.33 -6.92 -5.74
C ILE A 38 9.47 -7.28 -6.95
N LEU A 39 8.30 -7.88 -6.72
CA LEU A 39 7.41 -8.28 -7.81
C LEU A 39 6.97 -7.07 -8.64
N GLN A 40 6.62 -5.96 -8.01
CA GLN A 40 6.25 -4.72 -8.69
C GLN A 40 7.42 -4.14 -9.49
N GLN A 41 8.62 -4.08 -8.90
CA GLN A 41 9.80 -3.54 -9.58
C GLN A 41 10.24 -4.42 -10.76
N VAL A 42 10.30 -5.73 -10.58
CA VAL A 42 10.67 -6.68 -11.65
C VAL A 42 9.62 -6.68 -12.76
N SER A 43 8.33 -6.49 -12.43
CA SER A 43 7.27 -6.46 -13.45
C SER A 43 7.48 -5.35 -14.48
N LEU A 44 8.01 -4.19 -14.07
CA LEU A 44 8.26 -3.05 -14.95
C LEU A 44 9.31 -3.32 -16.04
N LEU A 45 10.08 -4.40 -15.90
CA LEU A 45 10.97 -4.88 -16.97
C LEU A 45 10.23 -5.60 -18.11
N TYR A 46 8.99 -6.05 -17.85
CA TYR A 46 8.23 -6.93 -18.76
C TYR A 46 6.83 -6.41 -19.10
N THR A 47 6.41 -5.29 -18.51
CA THR A 47 5.12 -4.64 -18.81
C THR A 47 5.22 -3.12 -18.75
N ASP A 48 4.24 -2.44 -19.32
CA ASP A 48 4.16 -0.99 -19.32
C ASP A 48 3.68 -0.47 -17.95
N ILE A 49 4.13 0.73 -17.57
CA ILE A 49 3.74 1.40 -16.31
C ILE A 49 2.22 1.50 -16.18
N ALA A 50 1.50 1.80 -17.29
CA ALA A 50 0.05 1.90 -17.29
C ALA A 50 -0.62 0.57 -16.94
N ASN A 51 -0.17 -0.55 -17.55
CA ASN A 51 -0.67 -1.88 -17.25
C ASN A 51 -0.35 -2.27 -15.80
N SER A 52 0.89 -2.02 -15.35
CA SER A 52 1.27 -2.26 -13.96
C SER A 52 0.35 -1.52 -12.99
N ALA A 53 0.04 -0.25 -13.24
CA ALA A 53 -0.87 0.53 -12.41
C ALA A 53 -2.28 -0.10 -12.33
N VAL A 54 -2.84 -0.58 -13.45
CA VAL A 54 -4.17 -1.25 -13.49
C VAL A 54 -4.18 -2.48 -12.62
N PHE A 55 -3.21 -3.39 -12.84
CA PHE A 55 -3.21 -4.66 -12.13
C PHE A 55 -2.85 -4.50 -10.65
N THR A 56 -2.08 -3.48 -10.29
CA THR A 56 -1.83 -3.14 -8.88
C THR A 56 -3.14 -2.77 -8.17
N VAL A 57 -4.04 -1.99 -8.78
CA VAL A 57 -5.33 -1.59 -8.19
C VAL A 57 -6.18 -2.80 -7.79
N LEU A 58 -5.93 -3.99 -8.32
CA LEU A 58 -6.66 -5.21 -7.93
C LEU A 58 -6.58 -5.48 -6.42
N TYR A 59 -5.54 -5.02 -5.70
CA TYR A 59 -5.49 -5.15 -4.24
C TYR A 59 -6.71 -4.52 -3.55
N VAL A 60 -7.34 -3.50 -4.15
CA VAL A 60 -8.55 -2.86 -3.61
C VAL A 60 -9.73 -3.83 -3.51
N VAL A 61 -9.80 -4.82 -4.43
CA VAL A 61 -10.78 -5.92 -4.38
C VAL A 61 -10.31 -7.07 -3.52
N ILE A 62 -9.02 -7.43 -3.64
CA ILE A 62 -8.43 -8.57 -2.96
C ILE A 62 -8.47 -8.37 -1.43
N VAL A 63 -8.19 -7.15 -0.94
CA VAL A 63 -8.18 -6.83 0.50
C VAL A 63 -9.53 -7.13 1.16
N PRO A 64 -10.68 -6.59 0.72
CA PRO A 64 -11.96 -6.91 1.35
C PRO A 64 -12.31 -8.39 1.21
N LEU A 65 -12.05 -9.04 0.07
CA LEU A 65 -12.32 -10.47 -0.10
C LEU A 65 -11.53 -11.32 0.90
N ILE A 66 -10.22 -11.14 0.97
CA ILE A 66 -9.36 -11.88 1.93
C ILE A 66 -9.74 -11.54 3.38
N SER A 67 -9.99 -10.27 3.67
CA SER A 67 -10.40 -9.82 5.00
C SER A 67 -11.68 -10.51 5.46
N TYR A 68 -12.66 -10.63 4.58
CA TYR A 68 -13.96 -11.23 4.90
C TYR A 68 -13.88 -12.76 4.95
N PHE A 69 -13.37 -13.41 3.88
CA PHE A 69 -13.43 -14.88 3.76
C PHE A 69 -12.37 -15.61 4.58
N ILE A 70 -11.14 -15.07 4.66
CA ILE A 70 -10.03 -15.75 5.33
C ILE A 70 -9.91 -15.30 6.78
N PHE A 71 -10.08 -14.01 7.03
CA PHE A 71 -9.82 -13.44 8.35
C PHE A 71 -11.08 -13.10 9.15
N SER A 72 -12.27 -13.33 8.60
CA SER A 72 -13.56 -13.05 9.25
C SER A 72 -13.68 -11.61 9.79
N ILE A 73 -13.02 -10.65 9.11
CA ILE A 73 -13.11 -9.23 9.46
C ILE A 73 -14.42 -8.71 8.88
N LYS A 74 -15.29 -8.21 9.75
CA LYS A 74 -16.56 -7.62 9.32
C LYS A 74 -16.33 -6.37 8.47
N ILE A 75 -16.91 -6.33 7.28
CA ILE A 75 -16.81 -5.24 6.30
C ILE A 75 -18.18 -4.58 6.19
N HIS A 76 -18.19 -3.24 6.26
CA HIS A 76 -19.43 -2.49 6.07
C HIS A 76 -19.92 -2.64 4.61
N PRO A 77 -21.24 -2.83 4.36
CA PRO A 77 -21.77 -3.03 3.02
C PRO A 77 -21.41 -1.92 2.01
N SER A 78 -21.23 -0.69 2.47
CA SER A 78 -20.82 0.45 1.62
C SER A 78 -19.43 0.31 0.98
N ILE A 79 -18.60 -0.59 1.49
CA ILE A 79 -17.26 -0.83 0.93
C ILE A 79 -17.36 -1.43 -0.47
N TRP A 80 -18.31 -2.30 -0.73
CA TRP A 80 -18.43 -2.99 -2.03
C TRP A 80 -18.71 -2.05 -3.22
N PRO A 81 -19.68 -1.11 -3.14
CA PRO A 81 -19.84 -0.09 -4.17
C PRO A 81 -18.59 0.77 -4.36
N SER A 82 -17.90 1.14 -3.26
CA SER A 82 -16.68 1.93 -3.34
C SER A 82 -15.55 1.18 -4.03
N VAL A 83 -15.40 -0.12 -3.76
CA VAL A 83 -14.44 -1.00 -4.45
C VAL A 83 -14.70 -1.03 -5.95
N THR A 84 -15.97 -1.20 -6.35
CA THR A 84 -16.36 -1.20 -7.77
C THR A 84 -16.04 0.13 -8.44
N LEU A 85 -16.34 1.26 -7.79
CA LEU A 85 -15.99 2.58 -8.30
C LEU A 85 -14.47 2.77 -8.42
N CYS A 86 -13.68 2.31 -7.42
CA CYS A 86 -12.22 2.37 -7.50
C CYS A 86 -11.66 1.58 -8.69
N LEU A 87 -12.21 0.39 -8.96
CA LEU A 87 -11.80 -0.39 -10.14
C LEU A 87 -12.11 0.35 -11.45
N ILE A 88 -13.33 0.83 -11.59
CA ILE A 88 -13.75 1.57 -12.79
C ILE A 88 -12.87 2.82 -12.96
N GLY A 89 -12.70 3.60 -11.90
CA GLY A 89 -11.86 4.79 -11.93
C GLY A 89 -10.39 4.50 -12.24
N GLY A 90 -9.82 3.41 -11.68
CA GLY A 90 -8.46 2.96 -11.96
C GLY A 90 -8.28 2.52 -13.42
N LEU A 91 -9.24 1.79 -13.99
CA LEU A 91 -9.24 1.41 -15.40
C LEU A 91 -9.28 2.63 -16.32
N LEU A 92 -10.12 3.61 -16.02
CA LEU A 92 -10.19 4.86 -16.80
C LEU A 92 -8.91 5.67 -16.69
N LEU A 93 -8.32 5.72 -15.50
CA LEU A 93 -7.09 6.47 -15.22
C LEU A 93 -5.88 5.94 -15.98
N SER A 94 -5.81 4.64 -16.17
CA SER A 94 -4.69 3.97 -16.85
C SER A 94 -4.72 4.06 -18.37
N GLU A 95 -5.91 4.31 -18.97
CA GLU A 95 -6.10 4.37 -20.42
C GLU A 95 -5.47 3.18 -21.20
N VAL A 96 -5.53 1.98 -20.60
CA VAL A 96 -4.99 0.77 -21.26
C VAL A 96 -5.73 0.51 -22.57
N LYS A 97 -5.00 0.52 -23.66
CA LYS A 97 -5.54 0.29 -25.03
C LYS A 97 -5.48 -1.16 -25.45
N ASN A 98 -4.52 -1.93 -24.94
CA ASN A 98 -4.31 -3.33 -25.29
C ASN A 98 -4.36 -4.18 -24.02
N TYR A 99 -5.19 -5.23 -24.05
CA TYR A 99 -5.39 -6.17 -22.94
C TYR A 99 -4.61 -7.48 -23.12
N ASP A 100 -3.56 -7.49 -23.94
CA ASP A 100 -2.68 -8.66 -24.01
C ASP A 100 -1.93 -8.84 -22.69
N VAL A 101 -2.24 -9.91 -21.97
CA VAL A 101 -1.62 -10.22 -20.68
C VAL A 101 -0.18 -10.68 -20.92
N ARG A 102 0.77 -9.89 -20.45
CA ARG A 102 2.21 -10.16 -20.53
C ARG A 102 2.71 -10.83 -19.26
N PHE A 103 3.92 -11.39 -19.30
CA PHE A 103 4.56 -11.96 -18.11
C PHE A 103 4.65 -10.95 -16.94
N GLY A 104 4.99 -9.68 -17.24
CA GLY A 104 5.03 -8.61 -16.24
C GLY A 104 3.69 -8.38 -15.55
N ASP A 105 2.56 -8.46 -16.29
CA ASP A 105 1.22 -8.29 -15.73
C ASP A 105 0.89 -9.38 -14.72
N MET A 106 1.32 -10.62 -14.99
CA MET A 106 1.18 -11.72 -14.02
C MET A 106 1.96 -11.45 -12.73
N LEU A 107 3.18 -10.90 -12.83
CA LEU A 107 3.97 -10.52 -11.67
C LEU A 107 3.28 -9.43 -10.84
N VAL A 108 2.67 -8.43 -11.50
CA VAL A 108 1.89 -7.39 -10.81
C VAL A 108 0.67 -7.97 -10.10
N ILE A 109 -0.07 -8.86 -10.75
CA ILE A 109 -1.25 -9.52 -10.14
C ILE A 109 -0.82 -10.29 -8.89
N ILE A 110 0.27 -11.07 -8.96
CA ILE A 110 0.81 -11.75 -7.78
C ILE A 110 1.25 -10.72 -6.73
N GLY A 111 1.90 -9.64 -7.14
CA GLY A 111 2.28 -8.53 -6.28
C GLY A 111 1.09 -7.89 -5.57
N ALA A 112 -0.06 -7.73 -6.25
CA ALA A 112 -1.28 -7.20 -5.66
C ALA A 112 -1.82 -8.08 -4.52
N PHE A 113 -1.65 -9.42 -4.58
CA PHE A 113 -1.94 -10.29 -3.43
C PHE A 113 -1.00 -10.01 -2.25
N PHE A 114 0.31 -9.83 -2.51
CA PHE A 114 1.25 -9.49 -1.44
C PHE A 114 0.93 -8.11 -0.83
N TRP A 115 0.58 -7.11 -1.63
CA TRP A 115 0.10 -5.81 -1.15
C TRP A 115 -1.16 -5.95 -0.29
N ALA A 116 -2.11 -6.78 -0.71
CA ALA A 116 -3.32 -7.04 0.06
C ALA A 116 -3.00 -7.71 1.41
N PHE A 117 -2.15 -8.74 1.42
CA PHE A 117 -1.69 -9.37 2.66
C PHE A 117 -0.95 -8.39 3.56
N HIS A 118 -0.08 -7.54 3.01
CA HIS A 118 0.62 -6.52 3.77
C HIS A 118 -0.35 -5.59 4.52
N ILE A 119 -1.35 -5.03 3.82
CA ILE A 119 -2.37 -4.16 4.43
C ILE A 119 -3.12 -4.90 5.56
N ILE A 120 -3.52 -6.15 5.34
CA ILE A 120 -4.26 -6.94 6.32
C ILE A 120 -3.37 -7.31 7.53
N PHE A 121 -2.10 -7.64 7.29
CA PHE A 121 -1.18 -8.01 8.37
C PHE A 121 -0.80 -6.82 9.25
N ILE A 122 -0.60 -5.62 8.70
CA ILE A 122 -0.41 -4.41 9.53
C ILE A 122 -1.58 -4.27 10.51
N TYR A 123 -2.82 -4.33 10.02
CA TYR A 123 -4.01 -4.24 10.88
C TYR A 123 -4.02 -5.29 11.99
N LYS A 124 -3.67 -6.55 11.66
CA LYS A 124 -3.63 -7.64 12.64
C LYS A 124 -2.50 -7.48 13.66
N VAL A 125 -1.32 -7.09 13.22
CA VAL A 125 -0.17 -6.87 14.10
C VAL A 125 -0.46 -5.72 15.05
N LEU A 126 -1.10 -4.63 14.60
CA LEU A 126 -1.51 -3.51 15.44
C LEU A 126 -2.52 -3.89 16.53
N LYS A 127 -3.37 -4.90 16.30
CA LYS A 127 -4.28 -5.43 17.35
C LYS A 127 -3.54 -6.17 18.47
N ILE A 128 -2.34 -6.68 18.19
CA ILE A 128 -1.52 -7.43 19.16
C ILE A 128 -0.46 -6.50 19.78
N PHE A 129 0.13 -5.65 18.95
CA PHE A 129 1.26 -4.78 19.28
C PHE A 129 0.98 -3.39 18.74
N ASN A 130 0.33 -2.56 19.55
CA ASN A 130 -0.20 -1.24 19.15
C ASN A 130 0.86 -0.13 19.15
N PHE A 131 2.00 -0.37 18.47
CA PHE A 131 3.09 0.59 18.29
C PHE A 131 3.36 0.80 16.80
N PRO A 132 2.64 1.76 16.17
CA PRO A 132 2.66 1.93 14.72
C PRO A 132 4.03 2.34 14.17
N ILE A 133 4.80 3.16 14.91
CA ILE A 133 6.13 3.59 14.44
C ILE A 133 7.11 2.41 14.50
N ALA A 134 7.06 1.59 15.55
CA ALA A 134 7.87 0.38 15.65
C ALA A 134 7.56 -0.58 14.51
N ILE A 135 6.27 -0.84 14.23
CA ILE A 135 5.85 -1.72 13.14
C ILE A 135 6.36 -1.18 11.79
N ALA A 136 6.15 0.11 11.51
CA ALA A 136 6.64 0.73 10.28
C ALA A 136 8.17 0.67 10.16
N THR A 137 8.89 0.91 11.25
CA THR A 137 10.35 0.85 11.27
C THR A 137 10.87 -0.55 10.99
N PHE A 138 10.37 -1.56 11.72
CA PHE A 138 10.85 -2.93 11.58
C PHE A 138 10.46 -3.56 10.24
N GLN A 139 9.26 -3.30 9.73
CA GLN A 139 8.89 -3.80 8.40
C GLN A 139 9.77 -3.21 7.30
N CYS A 140 10.09 -1.90 7.33
CA CYS A 140 10.96 -1.28 6.35
C CYS A 140 12.40 -1.80 6.45
N LEU A 141 12.92 -2.02 7.66
CA LEU A 141 14.24 -2.62 7.85
C LEU A 141 14.31 -4.04 7.27
N ILE A 142 13.32 -4.88 7.59
CA ILE A 142 13.27 -6.26 7.11
C ILE A 142 13.09 -6.29 5.59
N ALA A 143 12.18 -5.48 5.04
CA ALA A 143 11.99 -5.37 3.61
C ALA A 143 13.25 -4.88 2.91
N GLY A 144 13.93 -3.87 3.46
CA GLY A 144 15.21 -3.38 2.93
C GLY A 144 16.27 -4.47 2.86
N ILE A 145 16.47 -5.24 3.95
CA ILE A 145 17.36 -6.39 3.96
C ILE A 145 16.93 -7.42 2.91
N PHE A 146 15.64 -7.77 2.88
CA PHE A 146 15.10 -8.76 1.95
C PHE A 146 15.30 -8.36 0.49
N CYS A 147 15.06 -7.09 0.13
CA CYS A 147 15.26 -6.57 -1.22
C CYS A 147 16.74 -6.42 -1.60
N SER A 148 17.64 -6.27 -0.62
CA SER A 148 19.07 -6.14 -0.89
C SER A 148 19.68 -7.42 -1.46
N PHE A 149 19.16 -8.59 -1.12
CA PHE A 149 19.70 -9.87 -1.62
C PHE A 149 19.63 -9.97 -3.15
N PRO A 150 18.46 -9.83 -3.82
CA PRO A 150 18.40 -9.86 -5.27
C PRO A 150 19.14 -8.70 -5.92
N ALA A 151 19.11 -7.50 -5.34
CA ALA A 151 19.84 -6.36 -5.87
C ALA A 151 21.34 -6.63 -5.93
N LEU A 152 21.95 -7.15 -4.86
CA LEU A 152 23.38 -7.49 -4.85
C LEU A 152 23.73 -8.69 -5.77
N ALA A 153 22.77 -9.58 -6.04
CA ALA A 153 23.00 -10.75 -6.89
C ALA A 153 22.86 -10.45 -8.39
N PHE A 154 21.96 -9.53 -8.76
CA PHE A 154 21.57 -9.32 -10.16
C PHE A 154 21.86 -7.91 -10.70
N GLU A 155 22.21 -6.95 -9.81
CA GLU A 155 22.43 -5.55 -10.20
C GLU A 155 23.89 -5.13 -9.96
N THR A 156 24.40 -4.23 -10.78
CA THR A 156 25.70 -3.59 -10.58
C THR A 156 25.56 -2.35 -9.73
N VAL A 157 25.69 -2.53 -8.40
CA VAL A 157 25.59 -1.41 -7.45
C VAL A 157 26.96 -0.74 -7.29
N THR A 158 27.10 0.52 -7.70
CA THR A 158 28.31 1.31 -7.52
C THR A 158 28.02 2.60 -6.75
N ILE A 159 29.02 3.08 -5.99
CA ILE A 159 28.91 4.33 -5.23
C ILE A 159 28.62 5.51 -6.15
N ASN A 160 29.15 5.51 -7.38
CA ASN A 160 28.92 6.57 -8.36
C ASN A 160 27.44 6.60 -8.82
N LEU A 161 26.80 5.46 -9.02
CA LEU A 161 25.37 5.38 -9.36
C LEU A 161 24.51 5.87 -8.19
N ILE A 162 24.82 5.43 -6.97
CA ILE A 162 24.11 5.87 -5.76
C ILE A 162 24.22 7.39 -5.57
N SER A 163 25.41 7.96 -5.77
CA SER A 163 25.62 9.42 -5.60
C SER A 163 24.88 10.27 -6.62
N LYS A 164 24.65 9.76 -7.83
CA LYS A 164 23.88 10.45 -8.86
C LYS A 164 22.39 10.53 -8.53
N GLU A 165 21.84 9.47 -7.92
CA GLU A 165 20.41 9.32 -7.62
C GLU A 165 20.13 9.53 -6.11
N ILE A 166 21.04 10.23 -5.39
CA ILE A 166 20.94 10.36 -3.92
C ILE A 166 19.66 11.09 -3.49
N THR A 167 19.21 12.08 -4.26
CA THR A 167 18.00 12.87 -3.97
C THR A 167 16.75 11.98 -4.06
N GLU A 168 16.64 11.18 -5.11
CA GLU A 168 15.56 10.25 -5.37
C GLU A 168 15.54 9.13 -4.33
N LEU A 169 16.71 8.61 -3.99
CA LEU A 169 16.86 7.60 -2.95
C LEU A 169 16.46 8.12 -1.56
N LEU A 170 16.85 9.36 -1.21
CA LEU A 170 16.44 9.98 0.05
C LEU A 170 14.94 10.26 0.08
N TYR A 171 14.37 10.76 -1.02
CA TYR A 171 12.93 10.97 -1.14
C TYR A 171 12.16 9.64 -0.98
N ALA A 172 12.54 8.62 -1.73
CA ALA A 172 11.91 7.30 -1.68
C ALA A 172 12.06 6.64 -0.30
N GLY A 173 13.25 6.71 0.31
CA GLY A 173 13.54 6.08 1.60
C GLY A 173 12.89 6.81 2.79
N ILE A 174 12.95 8.15 2.82
CA ILE A 174 12.48 8.92 3.97
C ILE A 174 10.97 9.21 3.84
N LEU A 175 10.54 9.78 2.72
CA LEU A 175 9.14 10.22 2.57
C LEU A 175 8.24 9.10 2.11
N SER A 176 8.56 8.45 0.99
CA SER A 176 7.69 7.43 0.38
C SER A 176 7.66 6.13 1.19
N SER A 177 8.78 5.71 1.77
CA SER A 177 8.82 4.50 2.60
C SER A 177 8.68 4.80 4.10
N GLY A 178 9.48 5.72 4.64
CA GLY A 178 9.51 5.98 6.08
C GLY A 178 8.24 6.64 6.59
N VAL A 179 7.94 7.84 6.09
CA VAL A 179 6.80 8.64 6.58
C VAL A 179 5.47 8.03 6.14
N ALA A 180 5.34 7.61 4.88
CA ALA A 180 4.08 7.10 4.36
C ALA A 180 3.62 5.82 5.07
N PHE A 181 4.50 4.83 5.26
CA PHE A 181 4.13 3.60 5.98
C PHE A 181 3.95 3.80 7.48
N MET A 182 4.61 4.79 8.07
CA MET A 182 4.31 5.21 9.45
C MET A 182 2.88 5.77 9.54
N LEU A 183 2.49 6.66 8.64
CA LEU A 183 1.12 7.22 8.58
C LEU A 183 0.09 6.13 8.28
N GLN A 184 0.40 5.17 7.40
CA GLN A 184 -0.44 4.01 7.17
C GLN A 184 -0.69 3.22 8.45
N ALA A 185 0.37 2.90 9.21
CA ALA A 185 0.25 2.15 10.44
C ALA A 185 -0.59 2.93 11.49
N TYR A 186 -0.43 4.24 11.57
CA TYR A 186 -1.29 5.08 12.42
C TYR A 186 -2.76 5.03 12.00
N ALA A 187 -3.04 5.19 10.72
CA ALA A 187 -4.41 5.13 10.19
C ALA A 187 -5.06 3.76 10.44
N GLN A 188 -4.30 2.68 10.30
CA GLN A 188 -4.79 1.31 10.49
C GLN A 188 -5.06 0.91 11.95
N ARG A 189 -4.71 1.74 12.92
CA ARG A 189 -5.20 1.57 14.31
C ARG A 189 -6.72 1.69 14.39
N VAL A 190 -7.33 2.52 13.56
CA VAL A 190 -8.75 2.87 13.59
C VAL A 190 -9.51 2.47 12.33
N LEU A 191 -8.85 2.45 11.18
CA LEU A 191 -9.44 2.10 9.89
C LEU A 191 -9.37 0.60 9.61
N SER A 192 -10.39 0.09 8.93
CA SER A 192 -10.39 -1.27 8.43
C SER A 192 -9.39 -1.44 7.26
N PRO A 193 -8.85 -2.65 7.02
CA PRO A 193 -7.99 -2.90 5.87
C PRO A 193 -8.64 -2.50 4.54
N ALA A 194 -9.93 -2.78 4.37
CA ALA A 194 -10.66 -2.44 3.16
C ALA A 194 -10.78 -0.92 2.95
N SER A 195 -11.02 -0.14 4.02
CA SER A 195 -11.03 1.33 3.94
C SER A 195 -9.68 1.89 3.53
N VAL A 196 -8.59 1.32 4.05
CA VAL A 196 -7.22 1.72 3.73
C VAL A 196 -6.89 1.40 2.27
N ALA A 197 -7.28 0.22 1.77
CA ALA A 197 -7.08 -0.13 0.37
C ALA A 197 -7.77 0.86 -0.58
N ILE A 198 -9.00 1.28 -0.25
CA ILE A 198 -9.72 2.30 -1.04
C ILE A 198 -9.01 3.65 -0.98
N ILE A 199 -8.51 4.09 0.19
CA ILE A 199 -7.76 5.35 0.31
C ILE A 199 -6.47 5.29 -0.51
N PHE A 200 -5.80 4.15 -0.55
CA PHE A 200 -4.57 3.98 -1.33
C PHE A 200 -4.79 4.09 -2.85
N SER A 201 -6.01 3.87 -3.35
CA SER A 201 -6.32 4.14 -4.77
C SER A 201 -6.11 5.61 -5.17
N LEU A 202 -6.03 6.53 -4.19
CA LEU A 202 -5.63 7.93 -4.44
C LEU A 202 -4.19 8.06 -4.93
N GLU A 203 -3.34 7.06 -4.77
CA GLU A 203 -1.99 7.05 -5.31
C GLU A 203 -2.00 7.33 -6.83
N GLY A 204 -2.87 6.64 -7.58
CA GLY A 204 -3.03 6.87 -9.01
C GLY A 204 -3.55 8.27 -9.35
N VAL A 205 -4.44 8.81 -8.51
CA VAL A 205 -4.96 10.18 -8.65
C VAL A 205 -3.83 11.20 -8.50
N PHE A 206 -3.07 11.10 -7.42
CA PHE A 206 -1.93 12.02 -7.17
C PHE A 206 -0.83 11.86 -8.21
N ALA A 207 -0.50 10.62 -8.62
CA ALA A 207 0.46 10.36 -9.67
C ALA A 207 0.07 11.05 -10.99
N SER A 208 -1.21 10.99 -11.37
CA SER A 208 -1.71 11.65 -12.58
C SER A 208 -1.68 13.17 -12.49
N ILE A 209 -2.08 13.73 -11.34
CA ILE A 209 -2.07 15.18 -11.12
C ILE A 209 -0.63 15.72 -11.13
N PHE A 210 0.29 15.08 -10.41
CA PHE A 210 1.68 15.51 -10.37
C PHE A 210 2.40 15.26 -11.70
N GLY A 211 2.07 14.17 -12.41
CA GLY A 211 2.55 13.94 -13.78
C GLY A 211 2.14 15.07 -14.73
N TRP A 212 0.91 15.56 -14.61
CA TRP A 212 0.45 16.72 -15.37
C TRP A 212 1.18 18.01 -14.98
N ILE A 213 1.29 18.34 -13.69
CA ILE A 213 1.86 19.60 -13.21
C ILE A 213 3.39 19.64 -13.38
N LEU A 214 4.10 18.56 -13.03
CA LEU A 214 5.56 18.55 -12.97
C LEU A 214 6.22 18.08 -14.27
N LEU A 215 5.57 17.13 -14.98
CA LEU A 215 6.12 16.50 -16.17
C LEU A 215 5.43 16.94 -17.46
N ASN A 216 4.47 17.90 -17.38
CA ASN A 216 3.67 18.35 -18.51
C ASN A 216 2.98 17.22 -19.29
N GLN A 217 2.66 16.12 -18.61
CA GLN A 217 1.93 15.01 -19.21
C GLN A 217 0.49 15.41 -19.50
N PHE A 218 -0.02 14.99 -20.66
CA PHE A 218 -1.40 15.32 -21.02
C PHE A 218 -2.39 14.58 -20.11
N LEU A 219 -3.30 15.33 -19.51
CA LEU A 219 -4.41 14.80 -18.71
C LEU A 219 -5.68 14.76 -19.56
N SER A 220 -5.99 13.59 -20.13
CA SER A 220 -7.17 13.42 -20.96
C SER A 220 -8.47 13.56 -20.15
N GLU A 221 -9.58 13.82 -20.83
CA GLU A 221 -10.92 13.87 -20.22
C GLU A 221 -11.27 12.54 -19.51
N ILE A 222 -10.86 11.42 -20.10
CA ILE A 222 -11.07 10.08 -19.52
C ILE A 222 -10.35 9.94 -18.19
N LYS A 223 -9.09 10.41 -18.09
CA LYS A 223 -8.33 10.43 -16.84
C LYS A 223 -9.00 11.32 -15.80
N VAL A 224 -9.42 12.50 -16.16
CA VAL A 224 -10.15 13.41 -15.26
C VAL A 224 -11.41 12.75 -14.73
N PHE A 225 -12.18 12.06 -15.57
CA PHE A 225 -13.37 11.32 -15.15
C PHE A 225 -13.01 10.15 -14.20
N GLY A 226 -11.94 9.42 -14.50
CA GLY A 226 -11.40 8.38 -13.61
C GLY A 226 -11.02 8.91 -12.23
N ILE A 227 -10.32 10.07 -12.17
CA ILE A 227 -9.99 10.77 -10.94
C ILE A 227 -11.24 11.09 -10.11
N MET A 228 -12.27 11.67 -10.74
CA MET A 228 -13.52 12.01 -10.06
C MET A 228 -14.20 10.77 -9.47
N ILE A 229 -14.25 9.67 -10.21
CA ILE A 229 -14.83 8.40 -9.72
C ILE A 229 -14.07 7.87 -8.51
N ILE A 230 -12.72 7.87 -8.53
CA ILE A 230 -11.91 7.41 -7.39
C ILE A 230 -12.15 8.31 -6.17
N LEU A 231 -12.18 9.62 -6.34
CA LEU A 231 -12.47 10.56 -5.25
C LEU A 231 -13.85 10.29 -4.62
N LEU A 232 -14.87 10.08 -5.45
CA LEU A 232 -16.21 9.70 -4.98
C LEU A 232 -16.20 8.38 -4.22
N ALA A 233 -15.48 7.38 -4.71
CA ALA A 233 -15.32 6.07 -4.05
C ALA A 233 -14.72 6.21 -2.65
N VAL A 234 -13.64 7.00 -2.54
CA VAL A 234 -12.98 7.27 -1.25
C VAL A 234 -13.94 7.98 -0.30
N ILE A 235 -14.62 9.03 -0.75
CA ILE A 235 -15.60 9.78 0.07
C ILE A 235 -16.72 8.84 0.57
N PHE A 236 -17.32 8.03 -0.31
CA PHE A 236 -18.37 7.09 0.08
C PHE A 236 -17.88 6.04 1.08
N SER A 237 -16.67 5.51 0.88
CA SER A 237 -16.10 4.49 1.79
C SER A 237 -15.87 5.02 3.21
N GLN A 238 -15.64 6.33 3.37
CA GLN A 238 -15.37 6.93 4.68
C GLN A 238 -16.62 7.52 5.34
N LEU A 239 -17.49 8.20 4.57
CA LEU A 239 -18.64 8.89 5.12
C LEU A 239 -19.81 7.95 5.48
N ILE A 240 -20.16 7.01 4.61
CA ILE A 240 -21.34 6.16 4.83
C ILE A 240 -21.24 5.33 6.13
N PRO A 241 -20.11 4.69 6.49
CA PRO A 241 -20.00 3.97 7.75
C PRO A 241 -20.17 4.86 8.98
N ILE A 242 -19.79 6.14 8.89
CA ILE A 242 -19.95 7.10 10.00
C ILE A 242 -21.43 7.44 10.22
N TYR A 243 -22.15 7.74 9.14
CA TYR A 243 -23.58 8.05 9.21
C TYR A 243 -24.43 6.81 9.54
N GLY A 244 -24.04 5.64 9.07
CA GLY A 244 -24.71 4.37 9.38
C GLY A 244 -24.64 3.99 10.86
N LYS A 245 -23.53 4.29 11.56
CA LYS A 245 -23.42 4.08 13.01
C LYS A 245 -24.38 4.95 13.85
N LYS A 246 -24.81 6.09 13.34
CA LYS A 246 -25.81 6.93 14.00
C LYS A 246 -27.24 6.33 13.95
N ASN A 247 -27.55 5.52 12.93
CA ASN A 247 -28.87 4.94 12.70
C ASN A 247 -29.02 3.51 13.25
N TYR A 248 -27.92 2.79 13.47
CA TYR A 248 -27.90 1.48 14.10
C TYR A 248 -27.31 1.65 15.50
N GLY A 249 -28.18 2.04 16.45
CA GLY A 249 -27.80 2.18 17.84
C GLY A 249 -27.07 0.94 18.36
N ARG A 250 -26.06 1.21 19.16
CA ARG A 250 -25.29 0.31 20.02
C ARG A 250 -25.83 -1.12 20.06
N ILE A 251 -25.17 -2.03 19.34
CA ILE A 251 -25.17 -3.46 19.64
C ILE A 251 -23.74 -3.83 20.02
#